data_a928c34e6724efab9d91b6f8c7061c1d
#
_entry.id   a928c34e6724efab9d91b6f8c7061c1d
#
_cell.length_a   1.000
_cell.length_b   1.000
_cell.length_c   1.000
_cell.angle_alpha   90.00
_cell.angle_beta   90.00
_cell.angle_gamma   90.00
#
_symmetry.space_group_name_H-M   'P 1'
#
loop_
_entity.id
_entity.type
_entity.pdbx_description
1 polymer ?
#
loop_
_entity_poly.entity_id
_entity_poly.type
_entity_poly.pdbx_seq_one_letter_code
_entity_poly.pdbx_strand_id
1 'polypeptide(L)'
;LNTFGIGRDYIDPYMYGSVDIQSGATSTETANSAIGGNVSFRPKSADDYLRPGKTSAFGYRSGYDSADRSWHNGVTVAGGDEFLRGILVYSRRDGQETENNSGTVDAYPANWHSDAFLASGIWQPNDEHKLTSTFDYYHKTNHTHYDTWDSSGNSTIGTANQTSQTRRWGLSLKDDWTPMNDYLDS
;
A
#
# COMPACT_ATOMS: atom_id res chain seq x y z
N LEU A 1 1.91 26.00 -10.43
CA LEU A 1 1.64 25.25 -9.19
C LEU A 1 0.72 24.10 -9.55
N ASN A 2 1.27 22.91 -9.67
CA ASN A 2 0.50 21.72 -10.06
C ASN A 2 -0.17 21.13 -8.81
N THR A 3 -1.44 21.47 -8.60
CA THR A 3 -2.26 21.05 -7.45
C THR A 3 -2.81 19.63 -7.56
N PHE A 4 -2.46 18.88 -8.60
CA PHE A 4 -3.02 17.53 -8.87
C PHE A 4 -2.41 16.40 -8.03
N GLY A 5 -1.48 16.68 -7.13
CA GLY A 5 -0.84 15.67 -6.29
C GLY A 5 -1.17 15.74 -4.80
N ILE A 6 -1.97 16.70 -4.36
CA ILE A 6 -2.27 16.90 -2.94
C ILE A 6 -3.38 15.94 -2.51
N GLY A 7 -3.09 15.06 -1.56
CA GLY A 7 -4.08 14.20 -0.90
C GLY A 7 -4.29 12.81 -1.49
N ARG A 8 -3.38 12.32 -2.33
CA ARG A 8 -3.38 10.91 -2.76
C ARG A 8 -2.36 10.14 -1.94
N ASP A 9 -2.82 9.32 -1.02
CA ASP A 9 -1.98 8.33 -0.37
C ASP A 9 -1.58 7.28 -1.41
N TYR A 10 -0.31 7.29 -1.77
CA TYR A 10 0.25 6.29 -2.65
C TYR A 10 0.52 5.03 -1.83
N ILE A 11 -0.30 4.03 -2.06
CA ILE A 11 -0.21 2.72 -1.42
C ILE A 11 -0.17 1.64 -2.51
N ASP A 12 0.54 0.55 -2.26
CA ASP A 12 0.43 -0.63 -3.09
C ASP A 12 -0.55 -1.62 -2.45
N PRO A 13 -1.70 -1.92 -3.09
CA PRO A 13 -2.68 -2.86 -2.56
C PRO A 13 -2.13 -4.25 -2.26
N TYR A 14 -1.02 -4.65 -2.91
CA TYR A 14 -0.41 -5.96 -2.68
C TYR A 14 0.19 -6.11 -1.27
N MET A 15 0.50 -4.99 -0.59
CA MET A 15 1.05 -4.98 0.78
C MET A 15 0.01 -5.31 1.85
N TYR A 16 -1.29 -5.23 1.52
CA TYR A 16 -2.37 -5.33 2.50
C TYR A 16 -3.09 -6.67 2.42
N GLY A 17 -3.46 -7.20 3.57
CA GLY A 17 -4.26 -8.42 3.73
C GLY A 17 -5.75 -8.13 3.67
N SER A 18 -6.18 -6.97 4.23
CA SER A 18 -7.57 -6.50 4.14
C SER A 18 -7.65 -4.98 4.11
N VAL A 19 -8.78 -4.50 3.58
CA VAL A 19 -9.18 -3.09 3.60
C VAL A 19 -10.58 -3.03 4.16
N ASP A 20 -10.76 -2.32 5.26
CA ASP A 20 -12.04 -2.12 5.92
C ASP A 20 -12.54 -0.71 5.66
N ILE A 21 -13.75 -0.60 5.11
CA ILE A 21 -14.37 0.67 4.76
C ILE A 21 -15.62 0.84 5.63
N GLN A 22 -15.62 1.86 6.47
CA GLN A 22 -16.77 2.25 7.30
C GLN A 22 -17.28 3.60 6.81
N SER A 23 -18.56 3.68 6.49
CA SER A 23 -19.24 4.92 6.12
C SER A 23 -20.03 5.48 7.30
N GLY A 24 -20.01 6.80 7.48
CA GLY A 24 -20.72 7.49 8.57
C GLY A 24 -19.82 7.83 9.77
N ALA A 25 -20.44 8.20 10.89
CA ALA A 25 -19.71 8.53 12.11
C ALA A 25 -19.02 7.28 12.66
N THR A 26 -17.71 7.35 12.85
CA THR A 26 -16.91 6.26 13.38
C THR A 26 -16.70 6.41 14.88
N SER A 27 -16.52 5.27 15.59
CA SER A 27 -16.17 5.29 17.01
C SER A 27 -14.74 5.83 17.21
N THR A 28 -14.46 6.36 18.39
CA THR A 28 -13.13 6.89 18.77
C THR A 28 -12.03 5.81 18.76
N GLU A 29 -12.40 4.52 18.78
CA GLU A 29 -11.46 3.41 18.69
C GLU A 29 -10.87 3.24 17.28
N THR A 30 -11.63 3.60 16.24
CA THR A 30 -11.24 3.35 14.84
C THR A 30 -10.67 4.57 14.14
N ALA A 31 -11.06 5.78 14.54
CA ALA A 31 -10.50 7.01 13.98
C ALA A 31 -10.75 8.24 14.86
N ASN A 32 -9.73 9.10 14.99
CA ASN A 32 -9.89 10.41 15.59
C ASN A 32 -10.60 11.35 14.60
N SER A 33 -11.85 11.73 14.88
CA SER A 33 -12.60 12.79 14.18
C SER A 33 -13.01 12.52 12.73
N ALA A 34 -13.35 11.29 12.36
CA ALA A 34 -13.89 11.01 11.03
C ALA A 34 -15.40 11.31 10.96
N ILE A 35 -15.80 12.37 10.22
CA ILE A 35 -17.20 12.78 10.04
C ILE A 35 -17.88 12.05 8.87
N GLY A 36 -17.11 11.62 7.86
CA GLY A 36 -17.64 11.03 6.62
C GLY A 36 -17.38 9.54 6.45
N GLY A 37 -16.57 8.94 7.31
CA GLY A 37 -16.17 7.52 7.22
C GLY A 37 -14.70 7.32 7.48
N ASN A 38 -14.30 6.03 7.55
CA ASN A 38 -12.92 5.60 7.76
C ASN A 38 -12.55 4.50 6.77
N VAL A 39 -11.32 4.53 6.28
CA VAL A 39 -10.72 3.45 5.50
C VAL A 39 -9.50 2.96 6.26
N SER A 40 -9.55 1.72 6.73
CA SER A 40 -8.48 1.08 7.48
C SER A 40 -7.80 0.01 6.64
N PHE A 41 -6.47 0.06 6.59
CA PHE A 41 -5.65 -0.89 5.85
C PHE A 41 -4.89 -1.78 6.84
N ARG A 42 -5.13 -3.09 6.79
CA ARG A 42 -4.37 -4.07 7.56
C ARG A 42 -3.23 -4.62 6.71
N PRO A 43 -1.95 -4.41 7.07
CA PRO A 43 -0.83 -5.02 6.38
C PRO A 43 -0.93 -6.55 6.38
N LYS A 44 -0.32 -7.20 5.39
CA LYS A 44 -0.13 -8.65 5.39
C LYS A 44 0.70 -9.08 6.58
N SER A 45 0.35 -10.22 7.14
CA SER A 45 1.00 -10.84 8.29
C SER A 45 1.42 -12.27 7.96
N ALA A 46 2.37 -12.81 8.70
CA ALA A 46 2.76 -14.22 8.61
C ALA A 46 1.57 -15.16 8.87
N ASP A 47 0.65 -14.77 9.77
CA ASP A 47 -0.57 -15.54 10.09
C ASP A 47 -1.52 -15.66 8.88
N ASP A 48 -1.45 -14.78 7.88
CA ASP A 48 -2.25 -14.88 6.67
C ASP A 48 -1.78 -16.02 5.74
N TYR A 49 -0.54 -16.48 5.88
CA TYR A 49 0.13 -17.42 4.98
C TYR A 49 0.53 -18.74 5.64
N LEU A 50 0.91 -18.72 6.92
CA LEU A 50 1.32 -19.90 7.66
C LEU A 50 0.08 -20.63 8.18
N ARG A 51 -0.23 -21.76 7.55
CA ARG A 51 -1.31 -22.65 7.99
C ARG A 51 -0.82 -23.55 9.13
N PRO A 52 -1.70 -24.09 10.00
CA PRO A 52 -1.31 -25.03 11.04
C PRO A 52 -0.42 -26.16 10.50
N GLY A 53 0.70 -26.39 11.15
CA GLY A 53 1.69 -27.39 10.77
C GLY A 53 2.59 -27.03 9.58
N LYS A 54 2.54 -25.78 9.09
CA LYS A 54 3.45 -25.26 8.06
C LYS A 54 4.32 -24.16 8.65
N THR A 55 5.62 -24.29 8.48
CA THR A 55 6.63 -23.34 8.97
C THR A 55 7.14 -22.38 7.89
N SER A 56 6.68 -22.53 6.66
CA SER A 56 7.06 -21.67 5.54
C SER A 56 5.97 -21.58 4.49
N ALA A 57 5.90 -20.42 3.83
CA ALA A 57 5.03 -20.18 2.70
C ALA A 57 5.72 -19.29 1.67
N PHE A 58 5.42 -19.52 0.40
CA PHE A 58 5.84 -18.69 -0.72
C PHE A 58 4.62 -18.34 -1.57
N GLY A 59 4.53 -17.09 -2.00
CA GLY A 59 3.50 -16.61 -2.90
C GLY A 59 4.09 -15.73 -4.01
N TYR A 60 3.60 -15.92 -5.21
CA TYR A 60 3.86 -15.06 -6.35
C TYR A 60 2.54 -14.64 -6.99
N ARG A 61 2.44 -13.40 -7.37
CA ARG A 61 1.29 -12.85 -8.11
C ARG A 61 1.79 -11.94 -9.21
N SER A 62 1.26 -12.14 -10.41
CA SER A 62 1.44 -11.24 -11.54
C SER A 62 0.08 -10.82 -12.09
N GLY A 63 -0.02 -9.62 -12.60
CA GLY A 63 -1.23 -9.07 -13.19
C GLY A 63 -0.91 -8.00 -14.22
N TYR A 64 -1.86 -7.82 -15.15
CA TYR A 64 -1.82 -6.77 -16.15
C TYR A 64 -3.10 -5.96 -16.10
N ASP A 65 -2.99 -4.65 -16.10
CA ASP A 65 -4.11 -3.72 -16.22
C ASP A 65 -4.03 -3.01 -17.57
N SER A 66 -5.09 -3.13 -18.36
CA SER A 66 -5.13 -2.55 -19.71
C SER A 66 -5.41 -1.04 -19.70
N ALA A 67 -5.97 -0.49 -18.61
CA ALA A 67 -6.33 0.92 -18.54
C ALA A 67 -5.10 1.84 -18.59
N ASP A 68 -4.00 1.41 -17.99
CA ASP A 68 -2.73 2.13 -17.96
C ASP A 68 -1.55 1.25 -18.44
N ARG A 69 -1.87 0.13 -19.09
CA ARG A 69 -0.91 -0.87 -19.61
C ARG A 69 0.10 -1.31 -18.55
N SER A 70 -0.33 -1.33 -17.29
CA SER A 70 0.58 -1.64 -16.19
C SER A 70 0.74 -3.13 -15.97
N TRP A 71 1.97 -3.52 -15.68
CA TRP A 71 2.33 -4.82 -15.15
C TRP A 71 2.58 -4.72 -13.65
N HIS A 72 2.01 -5.67 -12.93
CA HIS A 72 2.22 -5.85 -11.51
C HIS A 72 2.84 -7.21 -11.25
N ASN A 73 3.92 -7.24 -10.47
CA ASN A 73 4.58 -8.44 -10.01
C ASN A 73 4.82 -8.35 -8.50
N GLY A 74 4.39 -9.36 -7.76
CA GLY A 74 4.52 -9.40 -6.32
C GLY A 74 5.01 -10.75 -5.82
N VAL A 75 5.92 -10.72 -4.85
CA VAL A 75 6.48 -11.89 -4.18
C VAL A 75 6.20 -11.78 -2.69
N THR A 76 5.84 -12.89 -2.08
CA THR A 76 5.63 -13.02 -0.65
C THR A 76 6.37 -14.23 -0.13
N VAL A 77 7.12 -14.05 0.95
CA VAL A 77 7.77 -15.14 1.68
C VAL A 77 7.39 -15.02 3.15
N ALA A 78 6.89 -16.09 3.74
CA ALA A 78 6.60 -16.14 5.17
C ALA A 78 7.29 -17.36 5.78
N GLY A 79 7.72 -17.23 7.03
CA GLY A 79 8.38 -18.31 7.73
C GLY A 79 8.36 -18.12 9.24
N GLY A 80 8.52 -19.24 9.96
CA GLY A 80 8.58 -19.26 11.41
C GLY A 80 7.69 -20.33 12.04
N ASP A 81 7.50 -20.19 13.33
CA ASP A 81 6.72 -21.09 14.18
C ASP A 81 5.73 -20.30 15.05
N GLU A 82 5.16 -20.94 16.06
CA GLU A 82 4.22 -20.31 16.98
C GLU A 82 4.85 -19.22 17.85
N PHE A 83 6.14 -19.34 18.13
CA PHE A 83 6.89 -18.40 18.99
C PHE A 83 7.41 -17.19 18.20
N LEU A 84 7.98 -17.41 17.01
CA LEU A 84 8.54 -16.36 16.16
C LEU A 84 8.22 -16.62 14.70
N ARG A 85 7.51 -15.71 14.07
CA ARG A 85 7.17 -15.81 12.65
C ARG A 85 7.22 -14.46 11.96
N GLY A 86 7.52 -14.49 10.68
CA GLY A 86 7.64 -13.26 9.90
C GLY A 86 7.24 -13.41 8.45
N ILE A 87 7.05 -12.28 7.80
CA ILE A 87 6.69 -12.17 6.39
C ILE A 87 7.50 -11.06 5.73
N LEU A 88 7.93 -11.32 4.50
CA LEU A 88 8.50 -10.33 3.60
C LEU A 88 7.64 -10.29 2.34
N VAL A 89 7.27 -9.10 1.92
CA VAL A 89 6.50 -8.86 0.69
C VAL A 89 7.23 -7.80 -0.13
N TYR A 90 7.38 -8.08 -1.41
CA TYR A 90 7.87 -7.11 -2.38
C TYR A 90 6.89 -7.03 -3.54
N SER A 91 6.66 -5.85 -4.04
CA SER A 91 5.84 -5.59 -5.22
C SER A 91 6.48 -4.55 -6.11
N ARG A 92 6.45 -4.81 -7.40
CA ARG A 92 6.82 -3.86 -8.43
C ARG A 92 5.69 -3.69 -9.43
N ARG A 93 5.46 -2.44 -9.80
CA ARG A 93 4.53 -2.05 -10.85
C ARG A 93 5.21 -1.13 -11.83
N ASP A 94 5.01 -1.37 -13.11
CA ASP A 94 5.46 -0.53 -14.21
C ASP A 94 4.25 -0.23 -15.09
N GLY A 95 3.98 1.02 -15.39
CA GLY A 95 2.80 1.44 -16.17
C GLY A 95 3.05 2.72 -16.96
N GLN A 96 2.03 3.10 -17.70
CA GLN A 96 2.01 4.27 -18.55
C GLN A 96 0.82 5.17 -18.18
N GLU A 97 0.57 6.20 -18.96
CA GLU A 97 -0.61 7.03 -18.86
C GLU A 97 -1.89 6.21 -19.05
N THR A 98 -2.92 6.61 -18.31
CA THR A 98 -4.27 6.05 -18.51
C THR A 98 -4.84 6.57 -19.81
N GLU A 99 -5.34 5.68 -20.67
CA GLU A 99 -6.04 6.05 -21.90
C GLU A 99 -7.33 6.82 -21.56
N ASN A 100 -7.56 7.91 -22.27
CA ASN A 100 -8.84 8.62 -22.21
C ASN A 100 -9.73 8.18 -23.36
N ASN A 101 -11.05 8.21 -23.19
CA ASN A 101 -12.02 7.90 -24.23
C ASN A 101 -12.32 9.11 -25.14
N SER A 102 -11.45 10.14 -25.15
CA SER A 102 -11.63 11.31 -25.99
C SER A 102 -11.03 11.08 -27.37
N GLY A 103 -11.81 11.27 -28.43
CA GLY A 103 -11.29 11.32 -29.79
C GLY A 103 -10.69 12.68 -30.18
N THR A 104 -10.72 13.67 -29.29
CA THR A 104 -10.32 15.06 -29.57
C THR A 104 -9.24 15.61 -28.63
N VAL A 105 -9.01 14.95 -27.50
CA VAL A 105 -8.00 15.35 -26.52
C VAL A 105 -7.05 14.20 -26.30
N ASP A 106 -5.78 14.40 -26.59
CA ASP A 106 -4.73 13.42 -26.35
C ASP A 106 -4.48 13.25 -24.83
N ALA A 107 -4.18 12.02 -24.40
CA ALA A 107 -3.70 11.78 -23.06
C ALA A 107 -2.27 12.35 -22.89
N TYR A 108 -1.96 12.90 -21.72
CA TYR A 108 -0.59 13.33 -21.41
C TYR A 108 0.32 12.10 -21.33
N PRO A 109 1.37 12.00 -22.17
CA PRO A 109 2.30 10.89 -22.08
C PRO A 109 2.94 10.84 -20.69
N ALA A 110 2.87 9.68 -20.06
CA ALA A 110 3.45 9.45 -18.76
C ALA A 110 3.95 8.00 -18.64
N ASN A 111 5.12 7.85 -18.05
CA ASN A 111 5.64 6.54 -17.67
C ASN A 111 5.87 6.56 -16.16
N TRP A 112 5.49 5.50 -15.48
CA TRP A 112 5.69 5.40 -14.05
C TRP A 112 6.10 4.00 -13.64
N HIS A 113 6.84 3.94 -12.55
CA HIS A 113 7.09 2.67 -11.86
C HIS A 113 7.00 2.88 -10.35
N SER A 114 6.67 1.84 -9.66
CA SER A 114 6.65 1.84 -8.19
C SER A 114 7.20 0.55 -7.63
N ASP A 115 7.90 0.69 -6.51
CA ASP A 115 8.42 -0.39 -5.71
C ASP A 115 7.83 -0.28 -4.31
N ALA A 116 7.34 -1.39 -3.77
CA ALA A 116 6.82 -1.47 -2.42
C ALA A 116 7.44 -2.66 -1.70
N PHE A 117 7.75 -2.48 -0.42
CA PHE A 117 8.32 -3.48 0.44
C PHE A 117 7.61 -3.48 1.79
N LEU A 118 7.29 -4.66 2.31
CA LEU A 118 6.74 -4.87 3.63
C LEU A 118 7.53 -5.98 4.33
N ALA A 119 7.96 -5.71 5.56
CA ALA A 119 8.48 -6.70 6.48
C ALA A 119 7.64 -6.66 7.76
N SER A 120 7.11 -7.79 8.18
CA SER A 120 6.41 -7.88 9.47
C SER A 120 6.88 -9.11 10.22
N GLY A 121 7.12 -8.93 11.54
CA GLY A 121 7.50 -9.98 12.46
C GLY A 121 6.53 -10.04 13.63
N ILE A 122 6.21 -11.26 14.07
CA ILE A 122 5.39 -11.53 15.24
C ILE A 122 6.25 -12.34 16.22
N TRP A 123 6.39 -11.82 17.42
CA TRP A 123 7.02 -12.51 18.53
C TRP A 123 5.99 -12.73 19.64
N GLN A 124 5.76 -13.99 19.97
CA GLN A 124 4.76 -14.42 20.95
C GLN A 124 5.44 -15.28 22.01
N PRO A 125 6.07 -14.62 23.04
CA PRO A 125 6.83 -15.32 24.08
C PRO A 125 5.96 -16.18 25.00
N ASN A 126 4.67 -15.87 25.10
CA ASN A 126 3.68 -16.56 25.92
C ASN A 126 2.28 -16.28 25.39
N ASP A 127 1.25 -16.85 26.03
CA ASP A 127 -0.15 -16.69 25.62
C ASP A 127 -0.73 -15.29 25.96
N GLU A 128 -0.04 -14.52 26.79
CA GLU A 128 -0.49 -13.18 27.23
C GLU A 128 0.00 -12.06 26.30
N HIS A 129 1.17 -12.22 25.67
CA HIS A 129 1.79 -11.19 24.86
C HIS A 129 2.02 -11.62 23.43
N LYS A 130 1.55 -10.81 22.49
CA LYS A 130 1.82 -10.92 21.06
C LYS A 130 2.34 -9.60 20.53
N LEU A 131 3.65 -9.50 20.36
CA LEU A 131 4.30 -8.32 19.78
C LEU A 131 4.36 -8.45 18.26
N THR A 132 3.85 -7.43 17.58
CA THR A 132 3.90 -7.33 16.12
C THR A 132 4.71 -6.09 15.73
N SER A 133 5.78 -6.28 14.98
CA SER A 133 6.56 -5.20 14.37
C SER A 133 6.34 -5.19 12.87
N THR A 134 6.07 -4.03 12.29
CA THR A 134 5.85 -3.90 10.85
C THR A 134 6.63 -2.70 10.32
N PHE A 135 7.39 -2.94 9.26
CA PHE A 135 8.06 -1.92 8.46
C PHE A 135 7.49 -1.94 7.05
N ASP A 136 7.13 -0.79 6.52
CA ASP A 136 6.70 -0.61 5.15
C ASP A 136 7.50 0.49 4.43
N TYR A 137 7.76 0.27 3.15
CA TYR A 137 8.41 1.21 2.27
C TYR A 137 7.68 1.25 0.93
N TYR A 138 7.48 2.45 0.41
CA TYR A 138 6.91 2.69 -0.91
C TYR A 138 7.71 3.77 -1.64
N HIS A 139 8.03 3.51 -2.90
CA HIS A 139 8.67 4.46 -3.80
C HIS A 139 7.97 4.43 -5.15
N LYS A 140 7.61 5.60 -5.67
CA LYS A 140 7.07 5.77 -7.02
C LYS A 140 7.83 6.88 -7.72
N THR A 141 8.22 6.61 -8.97
CA THR A 141 8.74 7.61 -9.91
C THR A 141 7.76 7.74 -11.06
N ASN A 142 7.43 8.95 -11.41
CA ASN A 142 6.55 9.30 -12.52
C ASN A 142 7.27 10.29 -13.43
N HIS A 143 7.34 9.97 -14.72
CA HIS A 143 7.83 10.84 -15.78
C HIS A 143 6.65 11.27 -16.63
N THR A 144 6.30 12.55 -16.59
CA THR A 144 5.13 13.09 -17.29
C THR A 144 5.58 14.18 -18.26
N HIS A 145 4.99 14.18 -19.45
CA HIS A 145 5.08 15.26 -20.42
C HIS A 145 3.76 16.02 -20.40
N TYR A 146 3.78 17.32 -20.23
CA TYR A 146 2.57 18.13 -20.25
C TYR A 146 2.72 19.40 -21.08
N ASP A 147 1.59 20.07 -21.27
CA ASP A 147 1.52 21.28 -22.05
C ASP A 147 2.29 22.42 -21.44
N THR A 148 2.97 23.16 -22.30
CA THR A 148 3.40 24.52 -22.02
C THR A 148 2.46 25.50 -22.73
N TRP A 149 2.14 26.58 -22.04
CA TRP A 149 1.33 27.67 -22.58
C TRP A 149 2.24 28.84 -22.89
N ASP A 150 2.12 29.38 -24.10
CA ASP A 150 2.80 30.62 -24.46
C ASP A 150 2.05 31.84 -23.92
N SER A 151 2.67 33.01 -24.04
CA SER A 151 2.07 34.30 -23.62
C SER A 151 0.82 34.70 -24.45
N SER A 152 0.55 34.03 -25.55
CA SER A 152 -0.59 34.22 -26.43
C SER A 152 -1.73 33.23 -26.12
N GLY A 153 -1.56 32.33 -25.15
CA GLY A 153 -2.54 31.34 -24.76
C GLY A 153 -2.60 30.13 -25.67
N ASN A 154 -1.55 29.88 -26.48
CA ASN A 154 -1.45 28.66 -27.26
C ASN A 154 -0.81 27.55 -26.40
N SER A 155 -1.38 26.36 -26.46
CA SER A 155 -0.87 25.16 -25.80
C SER A 155 -0.07 24.32 -26.78
N THR A 156 1.07 23.80 -26.32
CA THR A 156 1.84 22.79 -27.05
C THR A 156 1.97 21.54 -26.18
N ILE A 157 1.31 20.46 -26.60
CA ILE A 157 1.23 19.20 -25.85
C ILE A 157 2.61 18.55 -25.78
N GLY A 158 2.96 18.06 -24.58
CA GLY A 158 4.13 17.24 -24.38
C GLY A 158 5.47 17.97 -24.47
N THR A 159 5.50 19.29 -24.33
CA THR A 159 6.76 20.07 -24.43
C THR A 159 7.53 20.21 -23.12
N ALA A 160 6.86 20.06 -21.98
CA ALA A 160 7.49 20.11 -20.67
C ALA A 160 7.65 18.72 -20.07
N ASN A 161 8.86 18.41 -19.63
CA ASN A 161 9.18 17.15 -18.95
C ASN A 161 9.21 17.37 -17.43
N GLN A 162 8.49 16.57 -16.69
CA GLN A 162 8.59 16.54 -15.24
C GLN A 162 8.84 15.13 -14.73
N THR A 163 9.79 15.01 -13.81
CA THR A 163 9.98 13.80 -13.01
C THR A 163 9.52 14.08 -11.59
N SER A 164 8.54 13.31 -11.13
CA SER A 164 8.04 13.36 -9.77
C SER A 164 8.41 12.07 -9.04
N GLN A 165 8.89 12.19 -7.81
CA GLN A 165 9.21 11.05 -6.95
C GLN A 165 8.43 11.15 -5.65
N THR A 166 7.81 10.04 -5.27
CA THR A 166 7.15 9.88 -3.98
C THR A 166 7.84 8.78 -3.20
N ARG A 167 8.22 9.06 -1.96
CA ARG A 167 8.79 8.09 -1.03
C ARG A 167 8.02 8.13 0.28
N ARG A 168 7.67 6.97 0.79
CA ARG A 168 7.04 6.80 2.09
C ARG A 168 7.68 5.61 2.79
N TRP A 169 7.84 5.73 4.09
CA TRP A 169 8.18 4.61 4.95
C TRP A 169 7.39 4.70 6.24
N GLY A 170 7.15 3.58 6.84
CA GLY A 170 6.45 3.46 8.11
C GLY A 170 7.08 2.37 8.97
N LEU A 171 7.06 2.58 10.27
CA LEU A 171 7.42 1.59 11.27
C LEU A 171 6.34 1.59 12.35
N SER A 172 5.81 0.42 12.65
CA SER A 172 4.86 0.23 13.75
C SER A 172 5.28 -0.91 14.67
N LEU A 173 4.98 -0.75 15.94
CA LEU A 173 5.11 -1.77 16.97
C LEU A 173 3.80 -1.84 17.72
N LYS A 174 3.24 -3.03 17.84
CA LYS A 174 1.97 -3.30 18.53
C LYS A 174 2.19 -4.46 19.51
N ASP A 175 1.71 -4.31 20.73
CA ASP A 175 1.57 -5.41 21.70
C ASP A 175 0.09 -5.68 21.93
N ASP A 176 -0.35 -6.87 21.65
CA ASP A 176 -1.66 -7.39 22.05
C ASP A 176 -1.47 -8.13 23.36
N TRP A 177 -1.85 -7.48 24.45
CA TRP A 177 -1.74 -8.03 25.80
C TRP A 177 -3.10 -8.52 26.28
N THR A 178 -3.18 -9.82 26.57
CA THR A 178 -4.39 -10.49 27.10
C THR A 178 -4.02 -11.12 28.44
N PRO A 179 -4.19 -10.37 29.56
CA PRO A 179 -3.83 -10.90 30.87
C PRO A 179 -4.72 -12.08 31.27
N MET A 180 -4.10 -13.19 31.62
CA MET A 180 -4.79 -14.34 32.23
C MET A 180 -5.00 -14.05 33.73
N ASN A 181 -6.05 -13.32 34.07
CA ASN A 181 -6.45 -13.07 35.44
C ASN A 181 -7.81 -13.68 35.71
N ASP A 182 -7.86 -14.64 36.64
CA ASP A 182 -9.10 -15.26 37.16
C ASP A 182 -10.09 -14.25 37.78
N TYR A 183 -9.69 -12.99 37.94
CA TYR A 183 -10.49 -11.91 38.54
C TYR A 183 -11.30 -11.08 37.54
N LEU A 184 -11.12 -11.26 36.23
CA LEU A 184 -11.82 -10.49 35.20
C LEU A 184 -12.91 -11.29 34.45
N ASP A 185 -12.98 -12.60 34.68
CA ASP A 185 -13.98 -13.50 34.07
C ASP A 185 -15.19 -13.79 34.95
N SER A 186 -15.48 -12.92 35.93
CA SER A 186 -16.64 -13.06 36.83
C SER A 186 -17.68 -11.96 36.62
#